data_87b36e9ae24555ae08b6475e65340e13
#
_entry.id   87b36e9ae24555ae08b6475e65340e13
#
_cell.length_a   1.000
_cell.length_b   1.000
_cell.length_c   1.000
_cell.angle_alpha   90.00
_cell.angle_beta   90.00
_cell.angle_gamma   90.00
#
_symmetry.space_group_name_H-M   'P 1'
#
loop_
_entity.id
_entity.type
_entity.pdbx_description
1 polymer ?
#
loop_
_entity_poly.entity_id
_entity_poly.type
_entity_poly.pdbx_seq_one_letter_code
_entity_poly.pdbx_strand_id
1 'polypeptide(L)'
;METIPLPPVYRPRPYQKPTAPLVKRHNTSMPDGASIASFIYSGSEKNLFSRTPILMLHGNGEEHGIFGRVIDAMVDRGYDVIAMDSRDQGESTRGSAAFTYERMTADAVAVLDDLGVAGAHVLGFSDGGIEGLLLARDYVNKVASLTVIGANLIPEGAGDISWIPEYVAAQRHWAQCGYEGATLEDGYPVPSPHEAAKIAEHIELMYTEPQIPAESLSSIKCPTTIMAGEYDDILPSETLRIAQAIPHAHLLFVPGMPHNLPKANAESVVRVLLSTIKRKKNFA
;
A
#
# COMPACT_ATOMS: atom_id res chain seq x y z
N MET A 1 -32.57 -20.10 -19.41
CA MET A 1 -31.79 -18.96 -18.96
C MET A 1 -30.33 -19.38 -19.09
N GLU A 2 -29.54 -18.68 -19.86
CA GLU A 2 -28.10 -18.93 -19.89
C GLU A 2 -27.55 -18.66 -18.46
N THR A 3 -26.81 -19.62 -17.96
CA THR A 3 -26.12 -19.45 -16.66
C THR A 3 -24.98 -18.44 -16.83
N ILE A 4 -25.06 -17.31 -16.15
CA ILE A 4 -23.99 -16.30 -16.12
C ILE A 4 -22.79 -16.95 -15.42
N PRO A 5 -21.61 -17.03 -16.05
CA PRO A 5 -20.44 -17.60 -15.40
C PRO A 5 -20.01 -16.73 -14.21
N LEU A 6 -19.70 -17.38 -13.08
CA LEU A 6 -19.20 -16.66 -11.90
C LEU A 6 -17.79 -16.10 -12.18
N PRO A 7 -17.47 -14.92 -11.66
CA PRO A 7 -16.14 -14.33 -11.81
C PRO A 7 -15.14 -15.10 -10.94
N PRO A 8 -13.83 -15.00 -11.22
CA PRO A 8 -12.80 -15.50 -10.33
C PRO A 8 -12.89 -14.79 -8.95
N VAL A 9 -12.82 -15.56 -7.87
CA VAL A 9 -12.92 -15.04 -6.51
C VAL A 9 -11.59 -15.20 -5.78
N TYR A 10 -11.01 -14.08 -5.36
CA TYR A 10 -9.83 -14.08 -4.49
C TYR A 10 -10.24 -14.25 -3.03
N ARG A 11 -9.55 -15.15 -2.32
CA ARG A 11 -9.76 -15.36 -0.88
C ARG A 11 -8.55 -14.80 -0.13
N PRO A 12 -8.68 -13.64 0.51
CA PRO A 12 -7.57 -13.04 1.24
C PRO A 12 -7.16 -13.91 2.42
N ARG A 13 -5.86 -14.00 2.67
CA ARG A 13 -5.36 -14.65 3.88
C ARG A 13 -5.72 -13.79 5.10
N PRO A 14 -6.23 -14.40 6.20
CA PRO A 14 -6.54 -13.65 7.40
C PRO A 14 -5.28 -13.03 8.00
N TYR A 15 -5.43 -11.90 8.66
CA TYR A 15 -4.38 -11.21 9.39
C TYR A 15 -4.91 -10.68 10.73
N GLN A 16 -3.99 -10.39 11.65
CA GLN A 16 -4.34 -9.82 12.94
C GLN A 16 -4.55 -8.31 12.79
N LYS A 17 -5.75 -7.83 13.11
CA LYS A 17 -6.04 -6.40 13.17
C LYS A 17 -5.24 -5.74 14.29
N PRO A 18 -4.97 -4.39 14.21
CA PRO A 18 -4.29 -3.67 15.26
C PRO A 18 -5.01 -3.81 16.61
N THR A 19 -4.24 -3.97 17.69
CA THR A 19 -4.71 -3.95 19.07
C THR A 19 -4.28 -2.67 19.82
N ALA A 20 -3.34 -1.94 19.26
CA ALA A 20 -2.90 -0.63 19.75
C ALA A 20 -4.08 0.35 19.82
N PRO A 21 -4.08 1.32 20.77
CA PRO A 21 -5.14 2.30 20.89
C PRO A 21 -5.31 3.12 19.59
N LEU A 22 -6.52 3.04 19.01
CA LEU A 22 -6.97 3.94 17.94
C LEU A 22 -7.44 5.24 18.58
N VAL A 23 -6.61 6.28 18.52
CA VAL A 23 -6.90 7.56 19.18
C VAL A 23 -7.69 8.51 18.31
N LYS A 24 -7.66 8.35 16.98
CA LYS A 24 -8.45 9.18 16.06
C LYS A 24 -8.71 8.46 14.74
N ARG A 25 -9.96 8.50 14.26
CA ARG A 25 -10.31 8.31 12.85
C ARG A 25 -10.40 9.68 12.20
N HIS A 26 -9.83 9.82 11.02
CA HIS A 26 -9.80 11.08 10.31
C HIS A 26 -10.11 10.85 8.83
N ASN A 27 -10.96 11.69 8.27
CA ASN A 27 -11.34 11.65 6.86
C ASN A 27 -10.92 12.96 6.21
N THR A 28 -10.02 12.88 5.25
CA THR A 28 -9.59 14.02 4.45
C THR A 28 -10.43 14.11 3.19
N SER A 29 -11.12 15.25 3.01
CA SER A 29 -11.96 15.50 1.82
C SER A 29 -11.07 15.93 0.65
N MET A 30 -11.24 15.28 -0.49
CA MET A 30 -10.52 15.61 -1.72
C MET A 30 -11.36 16.50 -2.65
N PRO A 31 -10.73 17.36 -3.48
CA PRO A 31 -11.45 18.26 -4.39
C PRO A 31 -12.35 17.55 -5.40
N ASP A 32 -12.06 16.29 -5.71
CA ASP A 32 -12.81 15.46 -6.65
C ASP A 32 -13.96 14.67 -6.00
N GLY A 33 -14.24 14.95 -4.72
CA GLY A 33 -15.32 14.33 -3.97
C GLY A 33 -14.95 13.02 -3.27
N ALA A 34 -13.70 12.56 -3.38
CA ALA A 34 -13.23 11.43 -2.57
C ALA A 34 -13.09 11.85 -1.10
N SER A 35 -13.20 10.85 -0.22
CA SER A 35 -12.90 10.96 1.21
C SER A 35 -11.86 9.89 1.54
N ILE A 36 -10.69 10.31 2.02
CA ILE A 36 -9.60 9.41 2.33
C ILE A 36 -9.55 9.18 3.84
N ALA A 37 -9.77 7.93 4.23
CA ALA A 37 -9.78 7.52 5.63
C ALA A 37 -8.36 7.27 6.13
N SER A 38 -8.06 7.77 7.32
CA SER A 38 -6.82 7.51 8.04
C SER A 38 -7.07 7.23 9.51
N PHE A 39 -6.27 6.36 10.08
CA PHE A 39 -6.41 5.83 11.43
C PHE A 39 -5.14 6.13 12.20
N ILE A 40 -5.27 6.95 13.24
CA ILE A 40 -4.15 7.38 14.07
C ILE A 40 -4.09 6.49 15.30
N TYR A 41 -3.03 5.67 15.38
CA TYR A 41 -2.71 4.83 16.51
C TYR A 41 -1.60 5.45 17.34
N SER A 42 -1.79 5.54 18.66
CA SER A 42 -0.81 6.13 19.57
C SER A 42 -0.99 5.58 20.98
N GLY A 43 0.09 5.52 21.73
CA GLY A 43 0.06 5.24 23.17
C GLY A 43 -0.50 6.40 24.01
N SER A 44 -0.73 7.58 23.43
CA SER A 44 -1.24 8.77 24.10
C SER A 44 -1.95 9.71 23.14
N GLU A 45 -3.14 10.18 23.54
CA GLU A 45 -3.88 11.21 22.79
C GLU A 45 -3.25 12.62 22.94
N LYS A 46 -2.41 12.79 23.96
CA LYS A 46 -1.75 14.08 24.23
C LYS A 46 -0.47 14.17 23.42
N ASN A 47 -0.25 15.34 22.80
CA ASN A 47 0.96 15.64 22.03
C ASN A 47 1.17 14.72 20.82
N LEU A 48 0.09 14.37 20.09
CA LEU A 48 0.21 13.65 18.82
C LEU A 48 1.21 14.35 17.89
N PHE A 49 2.01 13.54 17.21
CA PHE A 49 3.03 13.99 16.25
C PHE A 49 4.14 14.87 16.84
N SER A 50 4.35 14.84 18.17
CA SER A 50 5.50 15.49 18.80
C SER A 50 6.84 14.91 18.32
N ARG A 51 6.82 13.67 17.86
CA ARG A 51 7.86 12.98 17.12
C ARG A 51 7.38 12.74 15.70
N THR A 52 8.29 12.72 14.71
CA THR A 52 7.95 12.36 13.33
C THR A 52 7.16 11.03 13.30
N PRO A 53 5.89 11.03 12.85
CA PRO A 53 5.06 9.83 12.83
C PRO A 53 5.47 8.86 11.73
N ILE A 54 4.84 7.68 11.74
CA ILE A 54 4.96 6.71 10.68
C ILE A 54 3.69 6.74 9.83
N LEU A 55 3.82 6.96 8.53
CA LEU A 55 2.75 6.78 7.55
C LEU A 55 2.86 5.35 6.99
N MET A 56 1.75 4.61 7.03
CA MET A 56 1.66 3.25 6.48
C MET A 56 0.68 3.21 5.31
N LEU A 57 1.15 2.71 4.15
CA LEU A 57 0.42 2.60 2.87
C LEU A 57 0.34 1.12 2.49
N HIS A 58 -0.88 0.59 2.37
CA HIS A 58 -1.14 -0.84 2.10
C HIS A 58 -1.10 -1.18 0.60
N GLY A 59 -1.18 -2.47 0.28
CA GLY A 59 -1.21 -2.99 -1.09
C GLY A 59 -2.61 -3.05 -1.71
N ASN A 60 -2.67 -3.42 -2.99
CA ASN A 60 -3.90 -3.55 -3.76
C ASN A 60 -4.90 -4.49 -3.07
N GLY A 61 -6.17 -4.06 -3.00
CA GLY A 61 -7.27 -4.85 -2.43
C GLY A 61 -7.18 -5.09 -0.92
N GLU A 62 -6.31 -4.37 -0.22
CA GLU A 62 -6.12 -4.47 1.23
C GLU A 62 -6.74 -3.26 1.96
N GLU A 63 -6.52 -3.17 3.25
CA GLU A 63 -6.82 -2.03 4.12
C GLU A 63 -5.68 -1.81 5.12
N HIS A 64 -5.67 -0.69 5.83
CA HIS A 64 -4.65 -0.38 6.86
C HIS A 64 -4.42 -1.50 7.88
N GLY A 65 -5.43 -2.32 8.16
CA GLY A 65 -5.37 -3.41 9.13
C GLY A 65 -4.33 -4.49 8.80
N ILE A 66 -3.86 -4.58 7.54
CA ILE A 66 -2.78 -5.51 7.14
C ILE A 66 -1.51 -5.31 7.98
N PHE A 67 -1.28 -4.10 8.45
CA PHE A 67 -0.12 -3.75 9.28
C PHE A 67 -0.34 -4.00 10.77
N GLY A 68 -1.43 -4.65 11.21
CA GLY A 68 -1.84 -4.73 12.60
C GLY A 68 -0.71 -4.99 13.60
N ARG A 69 0.07 -6.07 13.42
CA ARG A 69 1.22 -6.37 14.30
C ARG A 69 2.35 -5.34 14.19
N VAL A 70 2.53 -4.73 13.04
CA VAL A 70 3.54 -3.67 12.82
C VAL A 70 3.11 -2.41 13.55
N ILE A 71 1.82 -2.03 13.45
CA ILE A 71 1.22 -0.90 14.16
C ILE A 71 1.44 -1.08 15.67
N ASP A 72 1.01 -2.22 16.23
CA ASP A 72 1.13 -2.53 17.66
C ASP A 72 2.59 -2.37 18.12
N ALA A 73 3.52 -2.98 17.39
CA ALA A 73 4.93 -2.95 17.74
C ALA A 73 5.56 -1.54 17.66
N MET A 74 5.08 -0.67 16.76
CA MET A 74 5.60 0.70 16.65
C MET A 74 5.00 1.62 17.71
N VAL A 75 3.71 1.46 18.03
CA VAL A 75 3.04 2.19 19.12
C VAL A 75 3.67 1.84 20.47
N ASP A 76 3.97 0.57 20.73
CA ASP A 76 4.69 0.13 21.94
C ASP A 76 6.08 0.77 22.09
N ARG A 77 6.67 1.22 20.98
CA ARG A 77 7.96 1.94 20.95
C ARG A 77 7.83 3.46 20.98
N GLY A 78 6.62 3.95 21.22
CA GLY A 78 6.32 5.38 21.34
C GLY A 78 6.30 6.15 20.02
N TYR A 79 6.00 5.47 18.90
CA TYR A 79 5.69 6.14 17.63
C TYR A 79 4.18 6.33 17.49
N ASP A 80 3.79 7.48 16.96
CA ASP A 80 2.45 7.65 16.41
C ASP A 80 2.42 7.07 15.00
N VAL A 81 1.36 6.33 14.68
CA VAL A 81 1.17 5.71 13.38
C VAL A 81 -0.07 6.29 12.71
N ILE A 82 0.10 6.76 11.48
CA ILE A 82 -0.97 7.14 10.57
C ILE A 82 -1.09 6.00 9.55
N ALA A 83 -2.10 5.17 9.69
CA ALA A 83 -2.40 4.10 8.77
C ALA A 83 -3.53 4.56 7.85
N MET A 84 -3.26 4.67 6.54
CA MET A 84 -4.20 5.19 5.57
C MET A 84 -4.82 4.05 4.77
N ASP A 85 -6.12 4.14 4.52
CA ASP A 85 -6.76 3.36 3.47
C ASP A 85 -6.61 4.13 2.14
N SER A 86 -5.98 3.52 1.16
CA SER A 86 -5.81 4.12 -0.16
C SER A 86 -7.15 4.33 -0.85
N ARG A 87 -7.23 5.28 -1.77
CA ARG A 87 -8.43 5.63 -2.53
C ARG A 87 -9.18 4.38 -3.00
N ASP A 88 -10.51 4.37 -2.83
CA ASP A 88 -11.43 3.30 -3.19
C ASP A 88 -11.19 1.96 -2.46
N GLN A 89 -10.41 1.94 -1.39
CA GLN A 89 -10.10 0.75 -0.60
C GLN A 89 -10.42 0.99 0.88
N GLY A 90 -10.68 -0.09 1.64
CA GLY A 90 -11.05 0.03 3.03
C GLY A 90 -12.26 0.95 3.27
N GLU A 91 -12.08 1.98 4.10
CA GLU A 91 -13.10 3.00 4.39
C GLU A 91 -12.98 4.24 3.46
N SER A 92 -12.02 4.28 2.54
CA SER A 92 -11.86 5.38 1.59
C SER A 92 -12.77 5.26 0.39
N THR A 93 -13.24 6.42 -0.14
CA THR A 93 -14.12 6.46 -1.29
C THR A 93 -13.37 6.79 -2.59
N ARG A 94 -14.02 6.52 -3.75
CA ARG A 94 -13.41 6.61 -5.08
C ARG A 94 -13.18 8.06 -5.56
N GLY A 95 -14.15 8.93 -5.43
CA GLY A 95 -14.17 10.24 -6.09
C GLY A 95 -14.24 10.13 -7.63
N SER A 96 -14.08 11.26 -8.33
CA SER A 96 -14.22 11.36 -9.79
C SER A 96 -12.88 11.46 -10.56
N ALA A 97 -11.75 11.62 -9.86
CA ALA A 97 -10.44 11.70 -10.51
C ALA A 97 -10.01 10.34 -11.09
N ALA A 98 -9.05 10.36 -12.03
CA ALA A 98 -8.42 9.14 -12.54
C ALA A 98 -7.82 8.31 -11.39
N PHE A 99 -7.92 6.99 -11.51
CA PHE A 99 -7.39 6.05 -10.54
C PHE A 99 -5.96 5.68 -10.94
N THR A 100 -4.98 6.33 -10.32
CA THR A 100 -3.55 6.19 -10.62
C THR A 100 -2.73 6.22 -9.35
N TYR A 101 -1.50 5.68 -9.38
CA TYR A 101 -0.60 5.74 -8.23
C TYR A 101 -0.19 7.18 -7.90
N GLU A 102 -0.04 8.06 -8.90
CA GLU A 102 0.22 9.48 -8.66
C GLU A 102 -0.93 10.16 -7.91
N ARG A 103 -2.18 9.78 -8.24
CA ARG A 103 -3.35 10.32 -7.52
C ARG A 103 -3.37 9.84 -6.07
N MET A 104 -3.16 8.54 -5.82
CA MET A 104 -3.11 8.00 -4.47
C MET A 104 -1.94 8.60 -3.66
N THR A 105 -0.80 8.84 -4.29
CA THR A 105 0.32 9.56 -3.68
C THR A 105 -0.06 10.99 -3.28
N ALA A 106 -0.78 11.71 -4.15
CA ALA A 106 -1.26 13.07 -3.83
C ALA A 106 -2.29 13.05 -2.69
N ASP A 107 -3.11 12.01 -2.60
CA ASP A 107 -4.03 11.82 -1.48
C ASP A 107 -3.27 11.63 -0.15
N ALA A 108 -2.18 10.85 -0.14
CA ALA A 108 -1.35 10.69 1.04
C ALA A 108 -0.71 12.02 1.50
N VAL A 109 -0.29 12.86 0.55
CA VAL A 109 0.20 14.23 0.86
C VAL A 109 -0.91 15.07 1.49
N ALA A 110 -2.11 15.06 0.90
CA ALA A 110 -3.25 15.80 1.42
C ALA A 110 -3.63 15.36 2.84
N VAL A 111 -3.59 14.05 3.13
CA VAL A 111 -3.81 13.51 4.48
C VAL A 111 -2.78 14.06 5.48
N LEU A 112 -1.49 14.06 5.10
CA LEU A 112 -0.45 14.61 5.97
C LEU A 112 -0.64 16.12 6.21
N ASP A 113 -1.00 16.86 5.17
CA ASP A 113 -1.25 18.31 5.27
C ASP A 113 -2.45 18.62 6.16
N ASP A 114 -3.55 17.90 5.98
CA ASP A 114 -4.79 18.07 6.73
C ASP A 114 -4.60 17.70 8.23
N LEU A 115 -3.72 16.74 8.52
CA LEU A 115 -3.33 16.39 9.89
C LEU A 115 -2.28 17.35 10.48
N GLY A 116 -1.77 18.31 9.72
CA GLY A 116 -0.71 19.24 10.16
C GLY A 116 0.67 18.56 10.30
N VAL A 117 0.89 17.44 9.61
CA VAL A 117 2.14 16.66 9.66
C VAL A 117 3.09 17.16 8.59
N ALA A 118 4.20 17.76 9.01
CA ALA A 118 5.20 18.30 8.08
C ALA A 118 5.90 17.20 7.27
N GLY A 119 6.13 16.02 7.88
CA GLY A 119 6.73 14.88 7.22
C GLY A 119 6.65 13.63 8.08
N ALA A 120 6.76 12.45 7.46
CA ALA A 120 6.60 11.15 8.10
C ALA A 120 7.73 10.17 7.71
N HIS A 121 7.94 9.15 8.54
CA HIS A 121 8.61 7.93 8.13
C HIS A 121 7.61 7.08 7.35
N VAL A 122 7.91 6.74 6.11
CA VAL A 122 6.98 6.02 5.24
C VAL A 122 7.30 4.53 5.21
N LEU A 123 6.28 3.71 5.45
CA LEU A 123 6.28 2.28 5.21
C LEU A 123 5.23 1.98 4.15
N GLY A 124 5.65 1.55 2.96
CA GLY A 124 4.76 1.17 1.87
C GLY A 124 4.89 -0.30 1.52
N PHE A 125 3.76 -0.96 1.31
CA PHE A 125 3.69 -2.36 0.89
C PHE A 125 3.00 -2.48 -0.46
N SER A 126 3.62 -3.18 -1.44
CA SER A 126 3.06 -3.41 -2.77
C SER A 126 2.68 -2.08 -3.45
N ASP A 127 1.41 -1.83 -3.79
CA ASP A 127 0.93 -0.54 -4.29
C ASP A 127 1.34 0.63 -3.38
N GLY A 128 1.18 0.48 -2.07
CA GLY A 128 1.65 1.48 -1.11
C GLY A 128 3.18 1.66 -1.13
N GLY A 129 3.93 0.67 -1.58
CA GLY A 129 5.37 0.79 -1.85
C GLY A 129 5.64 1.66 -3.09
N ILE A 130 4.83 1.53 -4.13
CA ILE A 130 4.87 2.39 -5.33
C ILE A 130 4.52 3.83 -4.94
N GLU A 131 3.43 4.03 -4.18
CA GLU A 131 3.06 5.34 -3.63
C GLU A 131 4.20 5.95 -2.80
N GLY A 132 4.85 5.14 -1.95
CA GLY A 132 5.99 5.56 -1.12
C GLY A 132 7.20 6.02 -1.95
N LEU A 133 7.51 5.33 -3.07
CA LEU A 133 8.55 5.74 -4.01
C LEU A 133 8.21 7.08 -4.68
N LEU A 134 6.98 7.24 -5.17
CA LEU A 134 6.49 8.48 -5.77
C LEU A 134 6.49 9.63 -4.75
N LEU A 135 6.04 9.36 -3.52
CA LEU A 135 6.03 10.33 -2.44
C LEU A 135 7.45 10.83 -2.12
N ALA A 136 8.43 9.92 -2.01
CA ALA A 136 9.80 10.29 -1.72
C ALA A 136 10.51 10.98 -2.90
N ARG A 137 10.12 10.67 -4.14
CA ARG A 137 10.64 11.28 -5.36
C ARG A 137 10.15 12.72 -5.53
N ASP A 138 8.83 12.92 -5.37
CA ASP A 138 8.15 14.16 -5.78
C ASP A 138 7.91 15.11 -4.61
N TYR A 139 7.83 14.60 -3.38
CA TYR A 139 7.53 15.36 -2.17
C TYR A 139 8.63 15.17 -1.11
N VAL A 140 9.86 15.44 -1.49
CA VAL A 140 11.09 15.14 -0.71
C VAL A 140 11.06 15.64 0.73
N ASN A 141 10.34 16.71 1.02
CA ASN A 141 10.20 17.28 2.37
C ASN A 141 9.17 16.54 3.23
N LYS A 142 8.32 15.71 2.62
CA LYS A 142 7.30 14.91 3.31
C LYS A 142 7.82 13.58 3.82
N VAL A 143 8.99 13.12 3.35
CA VAL A 143 9.51 11.79 3.68
C VAL A 143 10.81 11.91 4.49
N ALA A 144 10.73 11.56 5.76
CA ALA A 144 11.88 11.54 6.67
C ALA A 144 12.75 10.27 6.45
N SER A 145 12.14 9.14 6.19
CA SER A 145 12.77 7.88 5.74
C SER A 145 11.75 7.03 4.99
N LEU A 146 12.21 6.11 4.14
CA LEU A 146 11.37 5.26 3.31
C LEU A 146 11.71 3.78 3.50
N THR A 147 10.71 2.97 3.79
CA THR A 147 10.80 1.51 3.75
C THR A 147 9.77 0.99 2.76
N VAL A 148 10.23 0.31 1.72
CA VAL A 148 9.40 -0.23 0.63
C VAL A 148 9.44 -1.74 0.69
N ILE A 149 8.28 -2.38 0.60
CA ILE A 149 8.12 -3.83 0.59
C ILE A 149 7.42 -4.23 -0.71
N GLY A 150 8.10 -5.00 -1.57
CA GLY A 150 7.48 -5.65 -2.72
C GLY A 150 6.83 -4.68 -3.71
N ALA A 151 7.54 -3.63 -4.15
CA ALA A 151 7.07 -2.69 -5.16
C ALA A 151 7.74 -2.95 -6.51
N ASN A 152 7.09 -2.49 -7.59
CA ASN A 152 7.60 -2.50 -8.95
C ASN A 152 7.56 -1.10 -9.58
N LEU A 153 8.32 -0.88 -10.65
CA LEU A 153 8.36 0.37 -11.42
C LEU A 153 7.58 0.27 -12.73
N ILE A 154 7.37 -0.95 -13.20
CA ILE A 154 6.61 -1.27 -14.42
C ILE A 154 5.75 -2.52 -14.15
N PRO A 155 4.63 -2.71 -14.84
CA PRO A 155 3.75 -3.88 -14.64
C PRO A 155 4.49 -5.22 -14.72
N GLU A 156 5.38 -5.38 -15.69
CA GLU A 156 6.16 -6.62 -15.91
C GLU A 156 7.11 -6.93 -14.75
N GLY A 157 7.41 -5.97 -13.90
CA GLY A 157 8.18 -6.16 -12.66
C GLY A 157 7.45 -7.03 -11.62
N ALA A 158 6.14 -7.16 -11.72
CA ALA A 158 5.31 -8.06 -10.92
C ALA A 158 5.25 -9.50 -11.48
N GLY A 159 6.19 -9.89 -12.34
CA GLY A 159 6.26 -11.25 -12.89
C GLY A 159 5.20 -11.52 -13.95
N ASP A 160 4.57 -12.70 -13.90
CA ASP A 160 3.55 -13.06 -14.90
C ASP A 160 2.23 -12.33 -14.65
N ILE A 161 1.96 -11.33 -15.49
CA ILE A 161 0.72 -10.55 -15.48
C ILE A 161 -0.24 -10.93 -16.62
N SER A 162 0.05 -11.99 -17.38
CA SER A 162 -0.74 -12.39 -18.56
C SER A 162 -2.17 -12.80 -18.23
N TRP A 163 -2.45 -13.17 -17.00
CA TRP A 163 -3.77 -13.53 -16.49
C TRP A 163 -4.71 -12.33 -16.30
N ILE A 164 -4.16 -11.10 -16.16
CA ILE A 164 -4.93 -9.91 -15.78
C ILE A 164 -6.03 -9.56 -16.78
N PRO A 165 -5.79 -9.51 -18.11
CA PRO A 165 -6.85 -9.13 -19.05
C PRO A 165 -8.09 -10.04 -18.99
N GLU A 166 -7.90 -11.35 -18.85
CA GLU A 166 -9.01 -12.32 -18.74
C GLU A 166 -9.74 -12.13 -17.40
N TYR A 167 -9.01 -11.95 -16.32
CA TYR A 167 -9.57 -11.70 -14.99
C TYR A 167 -10.42 -10.41 -14.98
N VAL A 168 -9.90 -9.32 -15.52
CA VAL A 168 -10.61 -8.02 -15.62
C VAL A 168 -11.86 -8.16 -16.47
N ALA A 169 -11.78 -8.86 -17.63
CA ALA A 169 -12.94 -9.10 -18.49
C ALA A 169 -14.04 -9.88 -17.76
N ALA A 170 -13.68 -10.91 -17.00
CA ALA A 170 -14.63 -11.70 -16.21
C ALA A 170 -15.32 -10.87 -15.12
N GLN A 171 -14.55 -10.03 -14.38
CA GLN A 171 -15.10 -9.13 -13.36
C GLN A 171 -16.03 -8.09 -13.99
N ARG A 172 -15.66 -7.48 -15.12
CA ARG A 172 -16.51 -6.53 -15.84
C ARG A 172 -17.79 -7.16 -16.37
N HIS A 173 -17.71 -8.40 -16.88
CA HIS A 173 -18.90 -9.13 -17.30
C HIS A 173 -19.84 -9.37 -16.12
N TRP A 174 -19.30 -9.81 -14.97
CA TRP A 174 -20.09 -10.01 -13.75
C TRP A 174 -20.70 -8.70 -13.23
N ALA A 175 -19.95 -7.59 -13.31
CA ALA A 175 -20.45 -6.26 -12.95
C ALA A 175 -21.69 -5.83 -13.77
N GLN A 176 -21.80 -6.28 -15.03
CA GLN A 176 -22.90 -5.94 -15.93
C GLN A 176 -24.08 -6.88 -15.82
N CYS A 177 -23.83 -8.18 -15.67
CA CYS A 177 -24.83 -9.24 -15.82
C CYS A 177 -25.07 -10.04 -14.54
N GLY A 178 -24.20 -9.90 -13.51
CA GLY A 178 -24.27 -10.63 -12.26
C GLY A 178 -25.45 -10.18 -11.37
N TYR A 179 -25.54 -10.80 -10.20
CA TYR A 179 -26.58 -10.55 -9.22
C TYR A 179 -26.04 -10.61 -7.78
N GLU A 180 -26.77 -9.97 -6.88
CA GLU A 180 -26.42 -9.94 -5.46
C GLU A 180 -26.63 -11.30 -4.78
N GLY A 181 -25.75 -11.62 -3.82
CA GLY A 181 -25.87 -12.82 -2.98
C GLY A 181 -25.45 -14.12 -3.64
N ALA A 182 -24.74 -14.05 -4.77
CA ALA A 182 -24.16 -15.24 -5.40
C ALA A 182 -23.08 -15.86 -4.49
N THR A 183 -22.97 -17.20 -4.52
CA THR A 183 -21.96 -17.94 -3.78
C THR A 183 -21.30 -18.99 -4.66
N LEU A 184 -20.07 -19.36 -4.33
CA LEU A 184 -19.42 -20.55 -4.86
C LEU A 184 -20.08 -21.83 -4.32
N GLU A 185 -19.75 -22.99 -4.86
CA GLU A 185 -20.30 -24.29 -4.42
C GLU A 185 -20.08 -24.58 -2.94
N ASP A 186 -19.00 -24.07 -2.34
CA ASP A 186 -18.69 -24.20 -0.91
C ASP A 186 -19.33 -23.13 -0.03
N GLY A 187 -20.21 -22.29 -0.60
CA GLY A 187 -20.92 -21.21 0.11
C GLY A 187 -20.09 -19.93 0.28
N TYR A 188 -18.87 -19.85 -0.25
CA TYR A 188 -18.09 -18.63 -0.19
C TYR A 188 -18.73 -17.53 -1.05
N PRO A 189 -18.86 -16.28 -0.54
CA PRO A 189 -19.52 -15.21 -1.27
C PRO A 189 -18.76 -14.84 -2.54
N VAL A 190 -19.50 -14.62 -3.62
CA VAL A 190 -19.02 -14.02 -4.85
C VAL A 190 -19.21 -12.51 -4.73
N PRO A 191 -18.28 -11.67 -5.24
CA PRO A 191 -18.46 -10.24 -5.16
C PRO A 191 -19.78 -9.80 -5.78
N SER A 192 -20.41 -8.79 -5.19
CA SER A 192 -21.56 -8.11 -5.80
C SER A 192 -21.17 -7.50 -7.15
N PRO A 193 -22.11 -7.18 -8.05
CA PRO A 193 -21.80 -6.48 -9.29
C PRO A 193 -21.00 -5.19 -9.09
N HIS A 194 -21.31 -4.44 -8.03
CA HIS A 194 -20.58 -3.22 -7.68
C HIS A 194 -19.13 -3.50 -7.24
N GLU A 195 -18.93 -4.50 -6.39
CA GLU A 195 -17.59 -4.91 -5.96
C GLU A 195 -16.78 -5.47 -7.12
N ALA A 196 -17.39 -6.21 -8.03
CA ALA A 196 -16.73 -6.72 -9.23
C ALA A 196 -16.23 -5.57 -10.14
N ALA A 197 -17.00 -4.49 -10.28
CA ALA A 197 -16.57 -3.31 -11.02
C ALA A 197 -15.32 -2.68 -10.38
N LYS A 198 -15.29 -2.56 -9.05
CA LYS A 198 -14.12 -2.07 -8.29
C LYS A 198 -12.91 -2.97 -8.48
N ILE A 199 -13.08 -4.29 -8.30
CA ILE A 199 -12.01 -5.28 -8.48
C ILE A 199 -11.42 -5.17 -9.89
N ALA A 200 -12.26 -5.00 -10.91
CA ALA A 200 -11.79 -4.84 -12.29
C ALA A 200 -10.90 -3.60 -12.45
N GLU A 201 -11.28 -2.45 -11.86
CA GLU A 201 -10.49 -1.21 -11.92
C GLU A 201 -9.14 -1.36 -11.19
N HIS A 202 -9.16 -1.96 -10.00
CA HIS A 202 -7.96 -2.15 -9.18
C HIS A 202 -6.96 -3.11 -9.84
N ILE A 203 -7.44 -4.20 -10.44
CA ILE A 203 -6.57 -5.16 -11.11
C ILE A 203 -6.07 -4.61 -12.46
N GLU A 204 -6.90 -3.84 -13.17
CA GLU A 204 -6.48 -3.18 -14.41
C GLU A 204 -5.39 -2.14 -14.17
N LEU A 205 -5.42 -1.44 -13.02
CA LEU A 205 -4.34 -0.53 -12.62
C LEU A 205 -3.00 -1.25 -12.63
N MET A 206 -2.90 -2.44 -12.02
CA MET A 206 -1.68 -3.24 -11.98
C MET A 206 -1.17 -3.67 -13.36
N TYR A 207 -2.04 -3.69 -14.37
CA TYR A 207 -1.69 -4.05 -15.75
C TYR A 207 -1.18 -2.86 -16.57
N THR A 208 -1.61 -1.65 -16.22
CA THR A 208 -1.30 -0.42 -16.97
C THR A 208 -0.26 0.44 -16.28
N GLU A 209 -0.13 0.32 -14.98
CA GLU A 209 0.76 1.09 -14.12
C GLU A 209 1.52 0.17 -13.12
N PRO A 210 2.59 0.67 -12.51
CA PRO A 210 3.22 1.98 -12.73
C PRO A 210 4.05 2.02 -14.01
N GLN A 211 4.44 3.24 -14.43
CA GLN A 211 5.40 3.48 -15.51
C GLN A 211 6.46 4.47 -15.01
N ILE A 212 7.27 4.05 -14.03
CA ILE A 212 8.25 4.90 -13.35
C ILE A 212 9.64 4.70 -13.94
N PRO A 213 10.24 5.71 -14.58
CA PRO A 213 11.63 5.63 -15.02
C PRO A 213 12.56 5.43 -13.81
N ALA A 214 13.36 4.37 -13.80
CA ALA A 214 14.23 4.05 -12.67
C ALA A 214 15.18 5.20 -12.30
N GLU A 215 15.71 5.89 -13.30
CA GLU A 215 16.60 7.04 -13.15
C GLU A 215 15.95 8.21 -12.39
N SER A 216 14.62 8.32 -12.41
CA SER A 216 13.89 9.36 -11.67
C SER A 216 14.02 9.18 -10.15
N LEU A 217 14.26 7.96 -9.67
CA LEU A 217 14.43 7.67 -8.24
C LEU A 217 15.75 8.21 -7.67
N SER A 218 16.67 8.67 -8.50
CA SER A 218 17.92 9.32 -8.06
C SER A 218 17.69 10.62 -7.27
N SER A 219 16.48 11.20 -7.38
CA SER A 219 16.06 12.36 -6.58
C SER A 219 15.76 12.02 -5.11
N ILE A 220 15.53 10.75 -4.77
CA ILE A 220 15.24 10.31 -3.39
C ILE A 220 16.48 10.48 -2.52
N LYS A 221 16.40 11.32 -1.50
CA LYS A 221 17.53 11.68 -0.61
C LYS A 221 17.36 11.18 0.83
N CYS A 222 16.18 10.71 1.19
CA CYS A 222 15.95 10.19 2.54
C CYS A 222 16.57 8.79 2.71
N PRO A 223 16.90 8.37 3.95
CA PRO A 223 17.29 6.99 4.22
C PRO A 223 16.24 6.01 3.70
N THR A 224 16.64 5.11 2.81
CA THR A 224 15.73 4.18 2.13
C THR A 224 16.16 2.73 2.32
N THR A 225 15.19 1.85 2.55
CA THR A 225 15.36 0.39 2.45
C THR A 225 14.31 -0.17 1.50
N ILE A 226 14.77 -0.97 0.56
CA ILE A 226 13.94 -1.77 -0.33
C ILE A 226 14.02 -3.21 0.18
N MET A 227 12.86 -3.82 0.48
CA MET A 227 12.80 -5.20 0.94
C MET A 227 11.75 -6.00 0.18
N ALA A 228 12.00 -7.29 0.04
CA ALA A 228 11.10 -8.26 -0.57
C ALA A 228 11.21 -9.61 0.13
N GLY A 229 10.24 -10.48 -0.04
CA GLY A 229 10.38 -11.89 0.31
C GLY A 229 11.27 -12.62 -0.70
N GLU A 230 11.88 -13.74 -0.29
CA GLU A 230 12.62 -14.62 -1.22
C GLU A 230 11.68 -15.18 -2.31
N TYR A 231 10.40 -15.42 -1.94
CA TYR A 231 9.35 -15.92 -2.82
C TYR A 231 8.29 -14.82 -3.05
N ASP A 232 8.75 -13.61 -3.35
CA ASP A 232 7.90 -12.45 -3.63
C ASP A 232 7.28 -12.56 -5.02
N ASP A 233 6.10 -12.01 -5.21
CA ASP A 233 5.44 -11.91 -6.52
C ASP A 233 6.17 -10.89 -7.42
N ILE A 234 6.90 -9.92 -6.81
CA ILE A 234 7.76 -8.99 -7.52
C ILE A 234 9.09 -9.65 -7.88
N LEU A 235 9.49 -9.55 -9.13
CA LEU A 235 10.74 -10.14 -9.62
C LEU A 235 11.94 -9.62 -8.82
N PRO A 236 12.87 -10.52 -8.40
CA PRO A 236 14.09 -10.09 -7.70
C PRO A 236 14.92 -9.07 -8.49
N SER A 237 14.92 -9.16 -9.82
CA SER A 237 15.59 -8.20 -10.70
C SER A 237 14.96 -6.80 -10.62
N GLU A 238 13.64 -6.71 -10.44
CA GLU A 238 12.94 -5.43 -10.29
C GLU A 238 13.23 -4.81 -8.91
N THR A 239 13.15 -5.62 -7.84
CA THR A 239 13.54 -5.18 -6.50
C THR A 239 14.98 -4.66 -6.46
N LEU A 240 15.92 -5.34 -7.14
CA LEU A 240 17.31 -4.91 -7.28
C LEU A 240 17.42 -3.61 -8.09
N ARG A 241 16.67 -3.49 -9.20
CA ARG A 241 16.63 -2.30 -10.04
C ARG A 241 16.20 -1.06 -9.26
N ILE A 242 15.15 -1.18 -8.42
CA ILE A 242 14.70 -0.09 -7.54
C ILE A 242 15.81 0.31 -6.58
N ALA A 243 16.43 -0.66 -5.89
CA ALA A 243 17.47 -0.40 -4.91
C ALA A 243 18.71 0.27 -5.53
N GLN A 244 19.09 -0.13 -6.74
CA GLN A 244 20.24 0.46 -7.47
C GLN A 244 19.95 1.89 -7.95
N ALA A 245 18.71 2.23 -8.24
CA ALA A 245 18.31 3.54 -8.73
C ALA A 245 18.29 4.62 -7.63
N ILE A 246 18.19 4.21 -6.36
CA ILE A 246 18.12 5.14 -5.22
C ILE A 246 19.49 5.27 -4.55
N PRO A 247 20.06 6.48 -4.44
CA PRO A 247 21.36 6.67 -3.79
C PRO A 247 21.36 6.14 -2.36
N HIS A 248 22.33 5.30 -2.04
CA HIS A 248 22.52 4.72 -0.70
C HIS A 248 21.34 3.90 -0.15
N ALA A 249 20.45 3.40 -1.00
CA ALA A 249 19.41 2.48 -0.57
C ALA A 249 20.02 1.16 -0.05
N HIS A 250 19.38 0.62 1.00
CA HIS A 250 19.67 -0.72 1.46
C HIS A 250 18.70 -1.70 0.81
N LEU A 251 19.21 -2.86 0.41
CA LEU A 251 18.43 -3.94 -0.15
C LEU A 251 18.40 -5.11 0.82
N LEU A 252 17.22 -5.71 1.02
CA LEU A 252 17.05 -6.90 1.84
C LEU A 252 16.04 -7.85 1.20
N PHE A 253 16.44 -9.09 0.97
CA PHE A 253 15.54 -10.20 0.74
C PHE A 253 15.35 -10.98 2.05
N VAL A 254 14.09 -11.29 2.42
CA VAL A 254 13.78 -12.03 3.64
C VAL A 254 13.64 -13.52 3.30
N PRO A 255 14.55 -14.39 3.76
CA PRO A 255 14.56 -15.79 3.38
C PRO A 255 13.25 -16.52 3.74
N GLY A 256 12.76 -17.35 2.83
CA GLY A 256 11.57 -18.18 3.02
C GLY A 256 10.25 -17.42 3.04
N MET A 257 10.24 -16.11 2.79
CA MET A 257 9.03 -15.28 2.91
C MET A 257 8.40 -14.97 1.55
N PRO A 258 7.05 -14.92 1.51
CA PRO A 258 6.28 -14.54 0.32
C PRO A 258 6.14 -13.01 0.22
N HIS A 259 5.40 -12.55 -0.80
CA HIS A 259 5.09 -11.14 -1.04
C HIS A 259 4.49 -10.42 0.19
N ASN A 260 3.51 -11.02 0.84
CA ASN A 260 2.76 -10.38 1.92
C ASN A 260 3.50 -10.36 3.28
N LEU A 261 4.72 -9.83 3.29
CA LEU A 261 5.59 -9.71 4.47
C LEU A 261 4.90 -9.08 5.71
N PRO A 262 4.06 -8.03 5.61
CA PRO A 262 3.41 -7.47 6.79
C PRO A 262 2.55 -8.48 7.56
N LYS A 263 1.91 -9.43 6.86
CA LYS A 263 1.15 -10.54 7.46
C LYS A 263 2.06 -11.69 7.90
N ALA A 264 3.01 -12.06 7.03
CA ALA A 264 3.81 -13.28 7.19
C ALA A 264 4.93 -13.12 8.24
N ASN A 265 5.57 -11.93 8.30
CA ASN A 265 6.73 -11.69 9.16
C ASN A 265 6.83 -10.22 9.61
N ALA A 266 5.84 -9.77 10.38
CA ALA A 266 5.80 -8.42 10.93
C ALA A 266 7.06 -8.04 11.72
N GLU A 267 7.71 -9.00 12.40
CA GLU A 267 8.93 -8.75 13.18
C GLU A 267 10.08 -8.28 12.27
N SER A 268 10.29 -8.93 11.13
CA SER A 268 11.30 -8.49 10.16
C SER A 268 10.98 -7.10 9.63
N VAL A 269 9.70 -6.81 9.33
CA VAL A 269 9.27 -5.46 8.89
C VAL A 269 9.58 -4.42 9.94
N VAL A 270 9.22 -4.66 11.21
CA VAL A 270 9.49 -3.74 12.34
C VAL A 270 10.99 -3.51 12.51
N ARG A 271 11.80 -4.55 12.48
CA ARG A 271 13.27 -4.44 12.59
C ARG A 271 13.86 -3.58 11.48
N VAL A 272 13.43 -3.79 10.25
CA VAL A 272 13.90 -3.04 9.09
C VAL A 272 13.44 -1.59 9.15
N LEU A 273 12.18 -1.33 9.43
CA LEU A 273 11.62 0.01 9.59
C LEU A 273 12.40 0.82 10.65
N LEU A 274 12.61 0.23 11.83
CA LEU A 274 13.40 0.88 12.90
C LEU A 274 14.85 1.14 12.49
N SER A 275 15.47 0.21 11.77
CA SER A 275 16.82 0.40 11.24
C SER A 275 16.88 1.56 10.25
N THR A 276 15.88 1.66 9.35
CA THR A 276 15.78 2.73 8.36
C THR A 276 15.57 4.09 9.02
N ILE A 277 14.67 4.18 10.01
CA ILE A 277 14.41 5.40 10.79
C ILE A 277 15.68 5.92 11.49
N LYS A 278 16.49 5.02 12.04
CA LYS A 278 17.71 5.39 12.80
C LYS A 278 18.88 5.85 11.93
N ARG A 279 18.84 5.60 10.63
CA ARG A 279 19.90 6.06 9.73
C ARG A 279 19.88 7.58 9.59
N LYS A 280 21.04 8.20 9.69
CA LYS A 280 21.18 9.63 9.42
C LYS A 280 21.08 9.88 7.91
N LYS A 281 20.52 11.03 7.55
CA LYS A 281 20.62 11.52 6.17
C LYS A 281 22.11 11.77 5.90
N ASN A 282 22.72 10.95 5.04
CA ASN A 282 24.06 11.22 4.55
C ASN A 282 23.94 12.27 3.45
N PHE A 283 24.01 13.54 3.84
CA PHE A 283 24.24 14.62 2.89
C PHE A 283 25.75 14.68 2.64
N ALA A 284 26.19 14.20 1.48
CA ALA A 284 27.46 14.57 0.90
C ALA A 284 27.18 15.62 -0.18
#